data_b660909eaf48ce36200cbd8695ab4371
#
_entry.id   b660909eaf48ce36200cbd8695ab4371
#
_cell.length_a   1.000
_cell.length_b   1.000
_cell.length_c   1.000
_cell.angle_alpha   90.00
_cell.angle_beta   90.00
_cell.angle_gamma   90.00
#
_symmetry.space_group_name_H-M   'P 1'
#
loop_
_entity.id
_entity.type
_entity.pdbx_description
1 polymer ?
#
loop_
_entity_poly.entity_id
_entity_poly.type
_entity_poly.pdbx_seq_one_letter_code
_entity_poly.pdbx_strand_id
1 'polypeptide(L)'
;MNTPVYFHQFAEHAARHGLQYLSEADFVEIQLGVCPPKAVAVLKQFASNRIAQEQYMDFLKGRRFRQTLLCHAETKLDEEPGMENVQRFSVSSQLRPETPPVDCVSHTPSVFLGTEGRSIKTEHPLMKAALLTLSKAWPYAVHFRDLLVEARALSGRVTVTEEKERLHDARVLAASLLRAYAGTAVEFHLWSPRFVSQPSARPIASPLARLQAREGKTVMNLRHEDIAVTGGLERQLLQLLDGSRDRTALLADLSKLVEVGNLTMQEGGEPITDLEIARQTIAAELEEKLGEIGKKALLVA
;
A
#
# COMPACT_ATOMS: atom_id res chain seq x y z
N MET A 1 -9.71 -19.72 -28.57
CA MET A 1 -11.00 -19.03 -28.59
C MET A 1 -11.38 -18.75 -27.14
N ASN A 2 -11.65 -17.50 -26.77
CA ASN A 2 -12.07 -17.17 -25.40
C ASN A 2 -13.60 -17.17 -25.37
N THR A 3 -14.19 -18.15 -24.67
CA THR A 3 -15.66 -18.31 -24.56
C THR A 3 -16.07 -17.84 -23.16
N PRO A 4 -16.86 -16.76 -23.03
CA PRO A 4 -17.34 -16.33 -21.74
C PRO A 4 -18.29 -17.37 -21.13
N VAL A 5 -18.19 -17.54 -19.81
CA VAL A 5 -19.05 -18.44 -19.04
C VAL A 5 -19.60 -17.70 -17.83
N TYR A 6 -20.73 -18.14 -17.30
CA TYR A 6 -21.25 -17.66 -16.03
C TYR A 6 -20.40 -18.20 -14.86
N PHE A 7 -20.39 -17.46 -13.76
CA PHE A 7 -19.58 -17.82 -12.58
C PHE A 7 -19.91 -19.24 -12.04
N HIS A 8 -21.19 -19.61 -11.97
CA HIS A 8 -21.58 -20.95 -11.53
C HIS A 8 -21.01 -22.04 -12.42
N GLN A 9 -20.96 -21.84 -13.76
CA GLN A 9 -20.38 -22.79 -14.71
C GLN A 9 -18.88 -22.93 -14.50
N PHE A 10 -18.19 -21.80 -14.24
CA PHE A 10 -16.76 -21.82 -13.89
C PHE A 10 -16.52 -22.57 -12.58
N ALA A 11 -17.32 -22.32 -11.54
CA ALA A 11 -17.20 -22.98 -10.24
C ALA A 11 -17.44 -24.50 -10.34
N GLU A 12 -18.45 -24.93 -11.12
CA GLU A 12 -18.70 -26.35 -11.40
C GLU A 12 -17.53 -27.01 -12.15
N HIS A 13 -16.94 -26.29 -13.12
CA HIS A 13 -15.77 -26.77 -13.82
C HIS A 13 -14.58 -26.95 -12.86
N ALA A 14 -14.31 -25.96 -12.01
CA ALA A 14 -13.27 -26.03 -10.99
C ALA A 14 -13.48 -27.22 -10.03
N ALA A 15 -14.73 -27.45 -9.60
CA ALA A 15 -15.08 -28.55 -8.71
C ALA A 15 -14.77 -29.94 -9.31
N ARG A 16 -14.95 -30.13 -10.61
CA ARG A 16 -14.58 -31.36 -11.32
C ARG A 16 -13.08 -31.66 -11.30
N HIS A 17 -12.26 -30.62 -11.02
CA HIS A 17 -10.81 -30.71 -10.90
C HIS A 17 -10.32 -30.64 -9.43
N GLY A 18 -11.20 -30.90 -8.46
CA GLY A 18 -10.84 -30.92 -7.05
C GLY A 18 -10.55 -29.53 -6.45
N LEU A 19 -11.09 -28.47 -7.06
CA LEU A 19 -10.94 -27.10 -6.60
C LEU A 19 -12.27 -26.53 -6.12
N GLN A 20 -12.23 -25.58 -5.20
CA GLN A 20 -13.37 -24.84 -4.73
C GLN A 20 -13.13 -23.33 -4.75
N TYR A 21 -14.21 -22.56 -4.81
CA TYR A 21 -14.18 -21.11 -4.74
C TYR A 21 -13.75 -20.64 -3.34
N LEU A 22 -12.68 -19.87 -3.28
CA LEU A 22 -12.22 -19.22 -2.05
C LEU A 22 -12.83 -17.83 -1.90
N SER A 23 -12.57 -16.93 -2.86
CA SER A 23 -12.99 -15.53 -2.82
C SER A 23 -12.71 -14.83 -4.15
N GLU A 24 -13.11 -13.58 -4.29
CA GLU A 24 -12.49 -12.68 -5.25
C GLU A 24 -11.19 -12.12 -4.66
N ALA A 25 -10.22 -11.81 -5.52
CA ALA A 25 -8.95 -11.22 -5.10
C ALA A 25 -9.12 -9.77 -4.61
N ASP A 26 -10.08 -9.04 -5.17
CA ASP A 26 -10.44 -7.72 -4.68
C ASP A 26 -11.42 -7.81 -3.51
N PHE A 27 -10.97 -7.36 -2.33
CA PHE A 27 -11.77 -7.39 -1.12
C PHE A 27 -13.05 -6.54 -1.20
N VAL A 28 -13.03 -5.44 -1.96
CA VAL A 28 -14.22 -4.58 -2.15
C VAL A 28 -15.31 -5.35 -2.90
N GLU A 29 -14.92 -6.20 -3.85
CA GLU A 29 -15.84 -6.96 -4.67
C GLU A 29 -16.67 -8.01 -3.89
N ILE A 30 -16.16 -8.51 -2.76
CA ILE A 30 -16.89 -9.45 -1.92
C ILE A 30 -17.81 -8.77 -0.89
N GLN A 31 -17.72 -7.43 -0.74
CA GLN A 31 -18.51 -6.71 0.27
C GLN A 31 -19.97 -6.56 -0.18
N LEU A 32 -20.89 -7.15 0.59
CA LEU A 32 -22.35 -6.95 0.40
C LEU A 32 -22.78 -5.51 0.72
N GLY A 33 -22.02 -4.81 1.57
CA GLY A 33 -22.32 -3.44 2.01
C GLY A 33 -22.30 -2.37 0.91
N VAL A 34 -21.72 -2.67 -0.26
CA VAL A 34 -21.78 -1.79 -1.43
C VAL A 34 -23.08 -1.95 -2.25
N CYS A 35 -23.90 -2.95 -1.92
CA CYS A 35 -25.18 -3.17 -2.58
C CYS A 35 -26.32 -2.42 -1.87
N PRO A 36 -27.39 -2.01 -2.61
CA PRO A 36 -28.58 -1.43 -2.00
C PRO A 36 -29.18 -2.37 -0.94
N PRO A 37 -29.72 -1.86 0.19
CA PRO A 37 -30.25 -2.69 1.29
C PRO A 37 -31.30 -3.71 0.84
N LYS A 38 -32.15 -3.38 -0.13
CA LYS A 38 -33.15 -4.30 -0.69
C LYS A 38 -32.49 -5.48 -1.42
N ALA A 39 -31.41 -5.22 -2.17
CA ALA A 39 -30.67 -6.26 -2.86
C ALA A 39 -29.95 -7.17 -1.87
N VAL A 40 -29.37 -6.61 -0.79
CA VAL A 40 -28.74 -7.38 0.28
C VAL A 40 -29.74 -8.33 0.95
N ALA A 41 -30.98 -7.88 1.19
CA ALA A 41 -32.02 -8.71 1.78
C ALA A 41 -32.39 -9.92 0.87
N VAL A 42 -32.43 -9.73 -0.43
CA VAL A 42 -32.64 -10.82 -1.40
C VAL A 42 -31.44 -11.75 -1.45
N LEU A 43 -30.23 -11.22 -1.54
CA LEU A 43 -29.00 -12.03 -1.58
C LEU A 43 -28.84 -12.92 -0.34
N LYS A 44 -29.25 -12.45 0.84
CA LYS A 44 -29.23 -13.25 2.08
C LYS A 44 -30.14 -14.47 2.03
N GLN A 45 -31.15 -14.51 1.15
CA GLN A 45 -31.98 -15.71 0.94
C GLN A 45 -31.18 -16.85 0.31
N PHE A 46 -30.08 -16.54 -0.36
CA PHE A 46 -29.17 -17.51 -0.97
C PHE A 46 -27.94 -17.81 -0.09
N ALA A 47 -27.97 -17.43 1.19
CA ALA A 47 -26.81 -17.55 2.10
C ALA A 47 -26.25 -18.99 2.21
N SER A 48 -27.10 -20.01 2.04
CA SER A 48 -26.71 -21.42 2.02
C SER A 48 -26.02 -21.87 0.72
N ASN A 49 -26.07 -21.05 -0.34
CA ASN A 49 -25.41 -21.30 -1.63
C ASN A 49 -24.57 -20.12 -2.04
N ARG A 50 -23.31 -20.12 -1.62
CA ARG A 50 -22.35 -19.05 -1.88
C ARG A 50 -22.13 -18.81 -3.38
N ILE A 51 -22.12 -19.86 -4.20
CA ILE A 51 -21.94 -19.73 -5.67
C ILE A 51 -23.15 -19.01 -6.30
N ALA A 52 -24.38 -19.36 -5.87
CA ALA A 52 -25.57 -18.66 -6.34
C ALA A 52 -25.57 -17.19 -5.91
N GLN A 53 -25.23 -16.91 -4.64
CA GLN A 53 -25.12 -15.55 -4.10
C GLN A 53 -24.14 -14.70 -4.93
N GLU A 54 -22.94 -15.22 -5.21
CA GLU A 54 -21.93 -14.57 -6.02
C GLU A 54 -22.38 -14.37 -7.48
N GLN A 55 -23.08 -15.34 -8.07
CA GLN A 55 -23.64 -15.20 -9.41
C GLN A 55 -24.68 -14.08 -9.47
N TYR A 56 -25.54 -13.95 -8.46
CA TYR A 56 -26.50 -12.84 -8.41
C TYR A 56 -25.81 -11.49 -8.15
N MET A 57 -24.72 -11.49 -7.40
CA MET A 57 -23.87 -10.30 -7.25
C MET A 57 -23.31 -9.81 -8.59
N ASP A 58 -22.91 -10.73 -9.49
CA ASP A 58 -22.47 -10.37 -10.83
C ASP A 58 -23.54 -9.62 -11.62
N PHE A 59 -24.76 -10.10 -11.57
CA PHE A 59 -25.87 -9.45 -12.27
C PHE A 59 -26.18 -8.06 -11.69
N LEU A 60 -26.16 -7.95 -10.35
CA LEU A 60 -26.42 -6.67 -9.67
C LEU A 60 -25.34 -5.61 -9.94
N LYS A 61 -24.08 -6.04 -9.98
CA LYS A 61 -22.94 -5.14 -10.23
C LYS A 61 -22.62 -4.96 -11.72
N GLY A 62 -23.25 -5.73 -12.61
CA GLY A 62 -22.90 -5.77 -14.03
C GLY A 62 -21.47 -6.26 -14.28
N ARG A 63 -20.97 -7.16 -13.40
CA ARG A 63 -19.59 -7.65 -13.45
C ARG A 63 -19.37 -8.48 -14.71
N ARG A 64 -18.34 -8.13 -15.50
CA ARG A 64 -17.98 -8.81 -16.75
C ARG A 64 -16.74 -9.67 -16.62
N PHE A 65 -15.86 -9.35 -15.66
CA PHE A 65 -14.62 -10.06 -15.38
C PHE A 65 -14.51 -10.33 -13.88
N ARG A 66 -13.90 -11.43 -13.54
CA ARG A 66 -13.60 -11.82 -12.16
C ARG A 66 -12.12 -12.10 -11.97
N GLN A 67 -11.62 -11.81 -10.79
CA GLN A 67 -10.31 -12.21 -10.31
C GLN A 67 -10.50 -13.27 -9.22
N THR A 68 -10.95 -14.43 -9.62
CA THR A 68 -11.40 -15.49 -8.71
C THR A 68 -10.23 -16.26 -8.13
N LEU A 69 -10.19 -16.37 -6.81
CA LEU A 69 -9.27 -17.22 -6.08
C LEU A 69 -9.91 -18.59 -5.85
N LEU A 70 -9.14 -19.65 -6.15
CA LEU A 70 -9.50 -21.04 -5.92
C LEU A 70 -8.54 -21.66 -4.90
N CYS A 71 -9.01 -22.66 -4.17
CA CYS A 71 -8.19 -23.53 -3.34
C CYS A 71 -8.59 -24.99 -3.56
N HIS A 72 -7.82 -25.94 -3.01
CA HIS A 72 -8.18 -27.36 -3.06
C HIS A 72 -9.48 -27.63 -2.32
N ALA A 73 -10.31 -28.53 -2.84
CA ALA A 73 -11.64 -28.81 -2.32
C ALA A 73 -11.65 -29.35 -0.88
N GLU A 74 -10.55 -30.03 -0.47
CA GLU A 74 -10.37 -30.52 0.90
C GLU A 74 -10.00 -29.43 1.91
N THR A 75 -9.63 -28.21 1.47
CA THR A 75 -9.29 -27.11 2.35
C THR A 75 -10.53 -26.64 3.11
N LYS A 76 -10.48 -26.72 4.43
CA LYS A 76 -11.57 -26.18 5.25
C LYS A 76 -11.54 -24.66 5.20
N LEU A 77 -12.60 -24.06 4.69
CA LEU A 77 -12.76 -22.62 4.63
C LEU A 77 -13.35 -22.10 5.94
N ASP A 78 -12.89 -20.91 6.35
CA ASP A 78 -13.50 -20.11 7.38
C ASP A 78 -14.51 -19.17 6.71
N GLU A 79 -15.78 -19.41 6.91
CA GLU A 79 -16.86 -18.63 6.27
C GLU A 79 -17.00 -17.24 6.86
N GLU A 80 -16.59 -17.06 8.12
CA GLU A 80 -16.62 -15.77 8.82
C GLU A 80 -15.24 -15.48 9.43
N PRO A 81 -14.27 -14.98 8.63
CA PRO A 81 -12.97 -14.64 9.16
C PRO A 81 -13.12 -13.61 10.27
N GLY A 82 -12.78 -14.02 11.47
CA GLY A 82 -12.90 -13.19 12.68
C GLY A 82 -11.97 -11.96 12.62
N MET A 83 -12.34 -10.95 13.37
CA MET A 83 -11.52 -9.73 13.50
C MET A 83 -10.14 -10.01 14.11
N GLU A 84 -9.99 -11.13 14.82
CA GLU A 84 -8.72 -11.62 15.34
C GLU A 84 -7.73 -11.94 14.22
N ASN A 85 -8.18 -12.29 13.03
CA ASN A 85 -7.30 -12.52 11.89
C ASN A 85 -6.57 -11.22 11.45
N VAL A 86 -7.19 -10.06 11.65
CA VAL A 86 -6.55 -8.76 11.37
C VAL A 86 -5.30 -8.55 12.24
N GLN A 87 -5.27 -9.11 13.44
CA GLN A 87 -4.15 -8.98 14.37
C GLN A 87 -2.85 -9.65 13.90
N ARG A 88 -2.93 -10.48 12.86
CA ARG A 88 -1.77 -11.19 12.27
C ARG A 88 -1.03 -10.34 11.22
N PHE A 89 -1.63 -9.22 10.82
CA PHE A 89 -1.07 -8.37 9.76
C PHE A 89 -0.22 -7.23 10.33
N SER A 90 0.73 -6.80 9.52
CA SER A 90 1.29 -5.45 9.59
C SER A 90 0.45 -4.53 8.71
N VAL A 91 0.31 -3.28 9.11
CA VAL A 91 -0.54 -2.29 8.46
C VAL A 91 0.32 -1.12 7.99
N SER A 92 0.10 -0.64 6.79
CA SER A 92 0.70 0.60 6.29
C SER A 92 -0.36 1.56 5.76
N SER A 93 -0.02 2.86 5.72
CA SER A 93 -0.89 3.89 5.12
C SER A 93 -0.08 5.08 4.66
N GLN A 94 -0.42 5.60 3.48
CA GLN A 94 0.12 6.85 2.94
C GLN A 94 -0.63 8.09 3.43
N LEU A 95 -1.71 7.90 4.17
CA LEU A 95 -2.55 9.00 4.62
C LEU A 95 -1.79 9.96 5.55
N ARG A 96 -2.01 11.26 5.35
CA ARG A 96 -1.47 12.33 6.18
C ARG A 96 -2.61 13.14 6.79
N PRO A 97 -2.48 13.65 8.03
CA PRO A 97 -3.50 14.52 8.58
C PRO A 97 -3.60 15.79 7.73
N GLU A 98 -4.83 16.18 7.39
CA GLU A 98 -5.11 17.43 6.67
C GLU A 98 -4.71 18.65 7.51
N THR A 99 -5.00 18.60 8.80
CA THR A 99 -4.71 19.69 9.74
C THR A 99 -3.96 19.15 10.97
N PRO A 100 -2.63 19.28 11.03
CA PRO A 100 -1.88 18.96 12.24
C PRO A 100 -1.90 20.15 13.24
N PRO A 101 -1.78 19.90 14.56
CA PRO A 101 -1.70 18.61 15.21
C PRO A 101 -3.06 17.92 15.31
N VAL A 102 -3.07 16.57 15.31
CA VAL A 102 -4.29 15.76 15.47
C VAL A 102 -4.58 15.57 16.95
N ASP A 103 -5.80 15.93 17.38
CA ASP A 103 -6.31 15.58 18.69
C ASP A 103 -6.79 14.13 18.71
N CYS A 104 -5.95 13.25 19.26
CA CYS A 104 -6.23 11.82 19.37
C CYS A 104 -7.03 11.43 20.63
N VAL A 105 -7.39 12.40 21.50
CA VAL A 105 -8.09 12.10 22.75
C VAL A 105 -9.59 12.37 22.64
N SER A 106 -9.97 13.51 22.08
CA SER A 106 -11.38 13.88 21.91
C SER A 106 -12.05 13.13 20.76
N HIS A 107 -13.39 13.24 20.66
CA HIS A 107 -14.19 12.76 19.54
C HIS A 107 -14.37 13.80 18.42
N THR A 108 -13.56 14.88 18.43
CA THR A 108 -13.56 15.84 17.32
C THR A 108 -13.13 15.17 16.02
N PRO A 109 -13.90 15.28 14.93
CA PRO A 109 -13.53 14.67 13.67
C PRO A 109 -12.19 15.16 13.12
N SER A 110 -11.38 14.27 12.59
CA SER A 110 -10.15 14.59 11.86
C SER A 110 -10.19 13.94 10.49
N VAL A 111 -9.61 14.64 9.50
CA VAL A 111 -9.50 14.16 8.12
C VAL A 111 -8.04 13.79 7.85
N PHE A 112 -7.86 12.65 7.21
CA PHE A 112 -6.57 12.20 6.71
C PHE A 112 -6.67 12.06 5.19
N LEU A 113 -5.73 12.65 4.48
CA LEU A 113 -5.67 12.70 3.02
C LEU A 113 -4.53 11.82 2.50
N GLY A 114 -4.78 11.13 1.41
CA GLY A 114 -3.81 10.33 0.67
C GLY A 114 -3.67 10.80 -0.77
N THR A 115 -2.94 10.02 -1.56
CA THR A 115 -2.82 10.20 -3.00
C THR A 115 -4.13 9.82 -3.70
N GLU A 116 -4.31 10.27 -4.95
CA GLU A 116 -5.45 9.92 -5.82
C GLU A 116 -6.83 10.23 -5.22
N GLY A 117 -6.93 11.26 -4.38
CA GLY A 117 -8.20 11.68 -3.76
C GLY A 117 -8.69 10.77 -2.63
N ARG A 118 -7.88 9.82 -2.18
CA ARG A 118 -8.22 8.96 -1.04
C ARG A 118 -8.29 9.80 0.23
N SER A 119 -9.30 9.57 1.05
CA SER A 119 -9.42 10.26 2.34
C SER A 119 -10.19 9.43 3.35
N ILE A 120 -9.87 9.63 4.63
CA ILE A 120 -10.67 9.10 5.76
C ILE A 120 -11.01 10.26 6.68
N LYS A 121 -12.29 10.37 7.02
CA LYS A 121 -12.77 11.19 8.13
C LYS A 121 -13.15 10.29 9.29
N THR A 122 -12.58 10.51 10.46
CA THR A 122 -12.88 9.72 11.67
C THR A 122 -12.90 10.61 12.91
N GLU A 123 -13.83 10.32 13.81
CA GLU A 123 -13.93 10.94 15.14
C GLU A 123 -13.43 10.03 16.25
N HIS A 124 -13.16 8.74 15.93
CA HIS A 124 -12.78 7.75 16.92
C HIS A 124 -11.33 7.94 17.37
N PRO A 125 -11.05 8.21 18.68
CA PRO A 125 -9.72 8.53 19.18
C PRO A 125 -8.67 7.48 18.80
N LEU A 126 -8.98 6.20 19.00
CA LEU A 126 -8.05 5.09 18.71
C LEU A 126 -7.72 5.00 17.22
N MET A 127 -8.69 5.26 16.32
CA MET A 127 -8.44 5.25 14.87
C MET A 127 -7.62 6.46 14.42
N LYS A 128 -7.87 7.65 14.98
CA LYS A 128 -7.04 8.84 14.71
C LYS A 128 -5.58 8.60 15.12
N ALA A 129 -5.38 8.04 16.31
CA ALA A 129 -4.06 7.68 16.82
C ALA A 129 -3.36 6.64 15.94
N ALA A 130 -4.06 5.60 15.50
CA ALA A 130 -3.53 4.59 14.61
C ALA A 130 -3.12 5.18 13.25
N LEU A 131 -3.98 5.99 12.62
CA LEU A 131 -3.65 6.65 11.34
C LEU A 131 -2.46 7.61 11.48
N LEU A 132 -2.36 8.32 12.60
CA LEU A 132 -1.21 9.19 12.87
C LEU A 132 0.09 8.39 13.04
N THR A 133 0.04 7.24 13.73
CA THR A 133 1.19 6.33 13.87
C THR A 133 1.62 5.79 12.51
N LEU A 134 0.68 5.31 11.69
CA LEU A 134 0.96 4.83 10.34
C LEU A 134 1.54 5.92 9.43
N SER A 135 0.99 7.15 9.53
CA SER A 135 1.48 8.32 8.81
C SER A 135 2.96 8.62 9.10
N LYS A 136 3.37 8.49 10.36
CA LYS A 136 4.77 8.71 10.79
C LYS A 136 5.69 7.56 10.39
N ALA A 137 5.16 6.33 10.39
CA ALA A 137 5.93 5.13 10.06
C ALA A 137 6.16 4.96 8.55
N TRP A 138 5.32 5.59 7.71
CA TRP A 138 5.42 5.43 6.25
C TRP A 138 6.84 5.69 5.74
N PRO A 139 7.42 4.86 4.87
CA PRO A 139 6.78 3.77 4.09
C PRO A 139 6.76 2.39 4.76
N TYR A 140 7.10 2.29 6.04
CA TYR A 140 7.10 1.03 6.77
C TYR A 140 5.69 0.62 7.20
N ALA A 141 5.45 -0.69 7.25
CA ALA A 141 4.27 -1.26 7.86
C ALA A 141 4.52 -1.50 9.36
N VAL A 142 3.49 -1.26 10.18
CA VAL A 142 3.51 -1.46 11.63
C VAL A 142 2.68 -2.69 11.96
N HIS A 143 3.24 -3.64 12.71
CA HIS A 143 2.48 -4.82 13.14
C HIS A 143 1.28 -4.40 14.00
N PHE A 144 0.11 -5.04 13.79
CA PHE A 144 -1.14 -4.68 14.49
C PHE A 144 -0.97 -4.52 16.00
N ARG A 145 -0.22 -5.43 16.63
CA ARG A 145 0.04 -5.40 18.08
C ARG A 145 0.72 -4.10 18.50
N ASP A 146 1.75 -3.69 17.77
CA ASP A 146 2.53 -2.49 18.08
C ASP A 146 1.70 -1.23 17.77
N LEU A 147 0.94 -1.27 16.67
CA LEU A 147 -0.01 -0.21 16.30
C LEU A 147 -1.07 -0.02 17.39
N LEU A 148 -1.61 -1.09 17.95
CA LEU A 148 -2.58 -1.01 19.04
C LEU A 148 -1.97 -0.37 20.29
N VAL A 149 -0.75 -0.76 20.66
CA VAL A 149 -0.04 -0.18 21.82
C VAL A 149 0.15 1.33 21.65
N GLU A 150 0.68 1.76 20.51
CA GLU A 150 0.91 3.16 20.20
C GLU A 150 -0.41 3.95 20.11
N ALA A 151 -1.43 3.39 19.45
CA ALA A 151 -2.72 4.03 19.32
C ALA A 151 -3.41 4.24 20.69
N ARG A 152 -3.29 3.27 21.61
CA ARG A 152 -3.78 3.40 22.97
C ARG A 152 -3.02 4.47 23.76
N ALA A 153 -1.70 4.53 23.58
CA ALA A 153 -0.86 5.54 24.21
C ALA A 153 -1.28 6.95 23.78
N LEU A 154 -1.37 7.19 22.47
CA LEU A 154 -1.73 8.49 21.91
C LEU A 154 -3.19 8.91 22.19
N SER A 155 -4.10 7.94 22.38
CA SER A 155 -5.50 8.21 22.72
C SER A 155 -5.79 8.32 24.21
N GLY A 156 -4.75 8.38 25.06
CA GLY A 156 -4.90 8.53 26.52
C GLY A 156 -5.39 7.26 27.24
N ARG A 157 -5.34 6.07 26.56
CA ARG A 157 -5.85 4.80 27.11
C ARG A 157 -4.78 3.91 27.75
N VAL A 158 -3.63 4.47 28.10
CA VAL A 158 -2.49 3.74 28.70
C VAL A 158 -2.84 3.13 30.05
N THR A 159 -3.63 3.86 30.85
CA THR A 159 -4.01 3.47 32.21
C THR A 159 -5.06 2.36 32.27
N VAL A 160 -5.67 2.04 31.14
CA VAL A 160 -6.66 0.96 31.06
C VAL A 160 -5.95 -0.37 31.01
N THR A 161 -5.84 -1.02 32.18
CA THR A 161 -5.12 -2.28 32.38
C THR A 161 -6.01 -3.52 32.29
N GLU A 162 -7.33 -3.35 32.36
CA GLU A 162 -8.29 -4.45 32.28
C GLU A 162 -8.20 -5.16 30.94
N GLU A 163 -8.03 -6.48 30.96
CA GLU A 163 -7.88 -7.31 29.75
C GLU A 163 -9.12 -7.21 28.85
N LYS A 164 -10.31 -7.13 29.45
CA LYS A 164 -11.57 -6.98 28.71
C LYS A 164 -11.60 -5.70 27.86
N GLU A 165 -11.11 -4.58 28.38
CA GLU A 165 -11.06 -3.33 27.65
C GLU A 165 -9.97 -3.33 26.58
N ARG A 166 -8.83 -3.98 26.84
CA ARG A 166 -7.78 -4.20 25.82
C ARG A 166 -8.31 -5.01 24.64
N LEU A 167 -9.05 -6.07 24.91
CA LEU A 167 -9.70 -6.88 23.87
C LEU A 167 -10.76 -6.09 23.11
N HIS A 168 -11.52 -5.24 23.81
CA HIS A 168 -12.49 -4.34 23.17
C HIS A 168 -11.78 -3.37 22.22
N ASP A 169 -10.73 -2.68 22.68
CA ASP A 169 -9.94 -1.75 21.85
C ASP A 169 -9.35 -2.47 20.63
N ALA A 170 -8.84 -3.69 20.79
CA ALA A 170 -8.30 -4.49 19.69
C ALA A 170 -9.39 -4.79 18.65
N ARG A 171 -10.60 -5.17 19.07
CA ARG A 171 -11.73 -5.42 18.17
C ARG A 171 -12.17 -4.15 17.43
N VAL A 172 -12.29 -3.04 18.16
CA VAL A 172 -12.66 -1.74 17.57
C VAL A 172 -11.63 -1.30 16.53
N LEU A 173 -10.34 -1.39 16.85
CA LEU A 173 -9.28 -1.03 15.93
C LEU A 173 -9.28 -1.95 14.70
N ALA A 174 -9.37 -3.28 14.90
CA ALA A 174 -9.42 -4.25 13.82
C ALA A 174 -10.58 -3.99 12.85
N ALA A 175 -11.80 -3.75 13.41
CA ALA A 175 -12.96 -3.41 12.60
C ALA A 175 -12.79 -2.11 11.83
N SER A 176 -12.16 -1.10 12.44
CA SER A 176 -11.91 0.19 11.80
C SER A 176 -10.87 0.08 10.68
N LEU A 177 -9.79 -0.67 10.91
CA LEU A 177 -8.76 -0.93 9.90
C LEU A 177 -9.29 -1.76 8.73
N LEU A 178 -10.17 -2.74 9.00
CA LEU A 178 -10.79 -3.54 7.93
C LEU A 178 -11.68 -2.68 7.03
N ARG A 179 -12.45 -1.74 7.62
CA ARG A 179 -13.22 -0.74 6.84
C ARG A 179 -12.31 0.20 6.04
N ALA A 180 -11.20 0.62 6.65
CA ALA A 180 -10.22 1.46 5.97
C ALA A 180 -9.53 0.73 4.82
N TYR A 181 -9.27 -0.57 4.97
CA TYR A 181 -8.76 -1.45 3.91
C TYR A 181 -9.76 -1.59 2.76
N ALA A 182 -11.04 -1.81 3.06
CA ALA A 182 -12.10 -1.80 2.04
C ALA A 182 -12.20 -0.48 1.27
N GLY A 183 -11.86 0.65 1.93
CA GLY A 183 -11.74 1.98 1.31
C GLY A 183 -10.38 2.29 0.70
N THR A 184 -9.49 1.29 0.56
CA THR A 184 -8.12 1.44 0.00
C THR A 184 -7.23 2.46 0.73
N ALA A 185 -7.56 2.80 1.97
CA ALA A 185 -6.88 3.82 2.76
C ALA A 185 -5.74 3.26 3.64
N VAL A 186 -5.76 1.96 3.90
CA VAL A 186 -4.67 1.20 4.53
C VAL A 186 -4.41 -0.07 3.75
N GLU A 187 -3.22 -0.64 3.93
CA GLU A 187 -2.81 -1.91 3.33
C GLU A 187 -2.47 -2.91 4.43
N PHE A 188 -2.79 -4.18 4.22
CA PHE A 188 -2.43 -5.28 5.09
C PHE A 188 -1.30 -6.12 4.49
N HIS A 189 -0.28 -6.42 5.30
CA HIS A 189 0.88 -7.20 4.92
C HIS A 189 1.08 -8.37 5.89
N LEU A 190 1.20 -9.60 5.38
CA LEU A 190 1.58 -10.77 6.19
C LEU A 190 3.06 -10.76 6.57
N TRP A 191 3.86 -9.98 5.87
CA TRP A 191 5.30 -9.81 6.06
C TRP A 191 5.68 -8.35 5.81
N SER A 192 6.72 -7.87 6.47
CA SER A 192 7.24 -6.52 6.23
C SER A 192 8.33 -6.59 5.16
N PRO A 193 8.19 -5.88 4.04
CA PRO A 193 9.24 -5.76 3.04
C PRO A 193 10.54 -5.25 3.67
N ARG A 194 11.68 -5.82 3.28
CA ARG A 194 12.99 -5.37 3.75
C ARG A 194 13.51 -4.31 2.78
N PHE A 195 13.53 -3.08 3.23
CA PHE A 195 14.11 -1.94 2.52
C PHE A 195 14.57 -0.91 3.56
N VAL A 196 15.35 0.08 3.10
CA VAL A 196 15.75 1.23 3.91
C VAL A 196 15.19 2.51 3.30
N SER A 197 14.67 3.41 4.15
CA SER A 197 14.19 4.74 3.71
C SER A 197 15.26 5.82 3.82
N GLN A 198 16.33 5.55 4.58
CA GLN A 198 17.46 6.46 4.73
C GLN A 198 18.65 5.89 3.96
N PRO A 199 19.19 6.63 2.98
CA PRO A 199 20.34 6.18 2.19
C PRO A 199 21.60 6.10 3.05
N SER A 200 22.32 5.00 2.96
CA SER A 200 23.64 4.81 3.60
C SER A 200 24.72 5.70 2.95
N ALA A 201 25.93 5.68 3.46
CA ALA A 201 27.06 6.39 2.85
C ALA A 201 27.34 5.93 1.40
N ARG A 202 27.10 4.63 1.12
CA ARG A 202 27.17 4.02 -0.21
C ARG A 202 25.87 3.29 -0.50
N PRO A 203 24.83 3.98 -1.00
CA PRO A 203 23.50 3.42 -1.11
C PRO A 203 23.45 2.30 -2.15
N ILE A 204 22.62 1.29 -1.85
CA ILE A 204 22.37 0.17 -2.75
C ILE A 204 20.87 0.14 -3.07
N ALA A 205 20.53 0.31 -4.35
CA ALA A 205 19.17 0.14 -4.83
C ALA A 205 18.90 -1.32 -5.26
N SER A 206 17.63 -1.70 -5.27
CA SER A 206 17.19 -2.99 -5.77
C SER A 206 17.82 -3.29 -7.15
N PRO A 207 18.47 -4.45 -7.33
CA PRO A 207 19.03 -4.82 -8.64
C PRO A 207 17.99 -4.82 -9.76
N LEU A 208 16.75 -5.24 -9.47
CA LEU A 208 15.64 -5.21 -10.42
C LEU A 208 15.28 -3.78 -10.81
N ALA A 209 15.12 -2.88 -9.84
CA ALA A 209 14.79 -1.47 -10.10
C ALA A 209 15.90 -0.78 -10.91
N ARG A 210 17.17 -1.07 -10.62
CA ARG A 210 18.32 -0.56 -11.39
C ARG A 210 18.32 -1.05 -12.85
N LEU A 211 17.96 -2.32 -13.08
CA LEU A 211 17.83 -2.89 -14.42
C LEU A 211 16.68 -2.21 -15.19
N GLN A 212 15.50 -2.15 -14.58
CA GLN A 212 14.31 -1.55 -15.18
C GLN A 212 14.50 -0.06 -15.49
N ALA A 213 15.23 0.68 -14.65
CA ALA A 213 15.55 2.10 -14.89
C ALA A 213 16.41 2.35 -16.15
N ARG A 214 17.11 1.33 -16.66
CA ARG A 214 17.84 1.42 -17.95
C ARG A 214 16.89 1.34 -19.14
N GLU A 215 15.83 0.53 -19.02
CA GLU A 215 14.93 0.18 -20.10
C GLU A 215 13.71 1.09 -20.17
N GLY A 216 13.29 1.66 -19.03
CA GLY A 216 12.02 2.39 -18.96
C GLY A 216 11.94 3.47 -17.90
N LYS A 217 10.73 4.01 -17.76
CA LYS A 217 10.38 5.07 -16.78
C LYS A 217 9.57 4.52 -15.60
N THR A 218 9.32 3.20 -15.56
CA THR A 218 8.62 2.52 -14.47
C THR A 218 9.51 1.43 -13.92
N VAL A 219 9.62 1.37 -12.60
CA VAL A 219 10.41 0.36 -11.88
C VAL A 219 9.56 -0.25 -10.77
N MET A 220 9.80 -1.51 -10.45
CA MET A 220 9.17 -2.18 -9.31
C MET A 220 9.97 -1.91 -8.04
N ASN A 221 9.29 -1.44 -7.00
CA ASN A 221 9.89 -1.23 -5.70
C ASN A 221 9.90 -2.53 -4.85
N LEU A 222 10.48 -2.46 -3.65
CA LEU A 222 10.56 -3.59 -2.72
C LEU A 222 9.23 -3.89 -1.98
N ARG A 223 8.20 -3.11 -2.26
CA ARG A 223 6.80 -3.36 -1.85
C ARG A 223 5.97 -3.99 -2.96
N HIS A 224 6.59 -4.31 -4.11
CA HIS A 224 5.97 -4.85 -5.32
C HIS A 224 4.97 -3.88 -5.97
N GLU A 225 5.25 -2.59 -5.90
CA GLU A 225 4.49 -1.52 -6.54
C GLU A 225 5.24 -0.96 -7.75
N ASP A 226 4.51 -0.60 -8.78
CA ASP A 226 5.05 0.10 -9.94
C ASP A 226 5.27 1.58 -9.61
N ILE A 227 6.53 2.02 -9.67
CA ILE A 227 6.95 3.39 -9.36
C ILE A 227 7.41 4.08 -10.62
N ALA A 228 6.82 5.24 -10.92
CA ALA A 228 7.29 6.09 -12.01
C ALA A 228 8.59 6.80 -11.61
N VAL A 229 9.63 6.65 -12.44
CA VAL A 229 10.92 7.35 -12.36
C VAL A 229 11.09 8.21 -13.62
N THR A 230 10.27 9.25 -13.71
CA THR A 230 10.15 10.09 -14.90
C THR A 230 11.26 11.12 -15.02
N GLY A 231 11.86 11.53 -13.90
CA GLY A 231 12.97 12.46 -13.84
C GLY A 231 14.27 11.87 -14.41
N GLY A 232 14.95 12.59 -15.29
CA GLY A 232 16.23 12.16 -15.86
C GLY A 232 17.28 11.91 -14.80
N LEU A 233 17.43 12.84 -13.85
CA LEU A 233 18.37 12.73 -12.73
C LEU A 233 18.05 11.52 -11.83
N GLU A 234 16.80 11.37 -11.40
CA GLU A 234 16.38 10.25 -10.55
C GLU A 234 16.67 8.89 -11.20
N ARG A 235 16.36 8.77 -12.50
CA ARG A 235 16.57 7.55 -13.26
C ARG A 235 18.05 7.20 -13.42
N GLN A 236 18.91 8.19 -13.73
CA GLN A 236 20.34 7.96 -13.83
C GLN A 236 20.96 7.67 -12.48
N LEU A 237 20.55 8.41 -11.45
CA LEU A 237 20.98 8.17 -10.07
C LEU A 237 20.66 6.73 -9.65
N LEU A 238 19.41 6.28 -9.83
CA LEU A 238 18.98 4.93 -9.47
C LEU A 238 19.85 3.83 -10.10
N GLN A 239 20.29 4.00 -11.34
CA GLN A 239 21.18 3.05 -12.03
C GLN A 239 22.56 2.95 -11.38
N LEU A 240 23.06 4.06 -10.81
CA LEU A 240 24.38 4.16 -10.20
C LEU A 240 24.44 3.62 -8.76
N LEU A 241 23.29 3.41 -8.11
CA LEU A 241 23.22 2.96 -6.71
C LEU A 241 23.49 1.45 -6.55
N ASP A 242 24.76 1.06 -6.74
CA ASP A 242 25.22 -0.33 -6.62
C ASP A 242 26.08 -0.62 -5.36
N GLY A 243 26.22 0.40 -4.49
CA GLY A 243 27.03 0.31 -3.28
C GLY A 243 28.52 0.60 -3.48
N SER A 244 28.99 0.78 -4.73
CA SER A 244 30.40 1.12 -5.00
C SER A 244 30.72 2.61 -4.83
N ARG A 245 29.69 3.47 -4.90
CA ARG A 245 29.79 4.94 -4.97
C ARG A 245 29.32 5.62 -3.70
N ASP A 246 30.15 6.53 -3.20
CA ASP A 246 29.75 7.54 -2.23
C ASP A 246 29.19 8.79 -2.91
N ARG A 247 28.80 9.82 -2.14
CA ARG A 247 28.22 11.07 -2.67
C ARG A 247 29.13 11.76 -3.67
N THR A 248 30.41 11.79 -3.40
CA THR A 248 31.42 12.42 -4.28
C THR A 248 31.50 11.70 -5.61
N ALA A 249 31.57 10.37 -5.58
CA ALA A 249 31.62 9.55 -6.79
C ALA A 249 30.29 9.63 -7.58
N LEU A 250 29.14 9.65 -6.91
CA LEU A 250 27.84 9.83 -7.56
C LEU A 250 27.75 11.19 -8.26
N LEU A 251 28.17 12.28 -7.62
CA LEU A 251 28.20 13.60 -8.22
C LEU A 251 29.14 13.64 -9.46
N ALA A 252 30.30 13.04 -9.36
CA ALA A 252 31.25 12.99 -10.47
C ALA A 252 30.69 12.22 -11.68
N ASP A 253 30.12 11.03 -11.44
CA ASP A 253 29.54 10.20 -12.50
C ASP A 253 28.29 10.87 -13.14
N LEU A 254 27.41 11.50 -12.36
CA LEU A 254 26.26 12.23 -12.87
C LEU A 254 26.69 13.46 -13.70
N SER A 255 27.71 14.23 -13.24
CA SER A 255 28.26 15.35 -13.98
C SER A 255 28.83 14.91 -15.35
N LYS A 256 29.53 13.78 -15.36
CA LYS A 256 30.04 13.20 -16.62
C LYS A 256 28.88 12.79 -17.57
N LEU A 257 27.75 12.35 -17.07
CA LEU A 257 26.58 12.07 -17.93
C LEU A 257 26.00 13.34 -18.56
N VAL A 258 26.10 14.49 -17.89
CA VAL A 258 25.72 15.78 -18.48
C VAL A 258 26.74 16.18 -19.57
N GLU A 259 28.03 16.06 -19.31
CA GLU A 259 29.11 16.39 -20.27
C GLU A 259 28.95 15.62 -21.58
N VAL A 260 28.57 14.33 -21.53
CA VAL A 260 28.38 13.49 -22.71
C VAL A 260 26.95 13.55 -23.30
N GLY A 261 26.07 14.40 -22.75
CA GLY A 261 24.71 14.60 -23.25
C GLY A 261 23.72 13.49 -22.91
N ASN A 262 24.08 12.55 -22.01
CA ASN A 262 23.21 11.45 -21.56
C ASN A 262 22.25 11.83 -20.40
N LEU A 263 22.48 13.00 -19.78
CA LEU A 263 21.63 13.61 -18.78
C LEU A 263 21.48 15.10 -19.12
N THR A 264 20.23 15.56 -19.19
CA THR A 264 19.90 16.98 -19.34
C THR A 264 19.29 17.49 -18.05
N MET A 265 19.93 18.51 -17.46
CA MET A 265 19.35 19.23 -16.32
C MET A 265 18.53 20.40 -16.85
N GLN A 266 17.48 20.77 -16.09
CA GLN A 266 16.57 21.87 -16.46
C GLN A 266 16.37 22.82 -15.27
N GLU A 267 16.27 24.12 -15.55
CA GLU A 267 15.88 25.14 -14.61
C GLU A 267 14.73 25.95 -15.22
N GLY A 268 13.60 26.05 -14.52
CA GLY A 268 12.41 26.74 -15.05
C GLY A 268 11.82 26.13 -16.33
N GLY A 269 12.17 24.87 -16.66
CA GLY A 269 11.74 24.18 -17.89
C GLY A 269 12.71 24.31 -19.07
N GLU A 270 13.75 25.13 -18.94
CA GLU A 270 14.77 25.31 -19.95
C GLU A 270 16.01 24.47 -19.65
N PRO A 271 16.69 23.89 -20.68
CA PRO A 271 17.90 23.12 -20.48
C PRO A 271 19.06 23.98 -19.96
N ILE A 272 19.76 23.48 -18.94
CA ILE A 272 21.00 24.06 -18.43
C ILE A 272 22.13 23.64 -19.36
N THR A 273 22.73 24.59 -20.05
CA THR A 273 23.84 24.36 -20.99
C THR A 273 25.23 24.55 -20.35
N ASP A 274 25.30 25.31 -19.25
CA ASP A 274 26.52 25.51 -18.48
C ASP A 274 26.79 24.31 -17.57
N LEU A 275 27.94 23.66 -17.77
CA LEU A 275 28.32 22.43 -17.05
C LEU A 275 28.56 22.67 -15.55
N GLU A 276 29.06 23.85 -15.17
CA GLU A 276 29.31 24.18 -13.77
C GLU A 276 28.00 24.44 -13.04
N ILE A 277 27.06 25.15 -13.68
CA ILE A 277 25.69 25.32 -13.14
C ILE A 277 25.00 23.97 -13.03
N ALA A 278 25.06 23.11 -14.05
CA ALA A 278 24.47 21.78 -14.00
C ALA A 278 25.01 20.93 -12.83
N ARG A 279 26.32 20.99 -12.59
CA ARG A 279 27.00 20.30 -11.49
C ARG A 279 26.53 20.81 -10.13
N GLN A 280 26.41 22.14 -9.97
CA GLN A 280 25.91 22.74 -8.74
C GLN A 280 24.46 22.35 -8.47
N THR A 281 23.61 22.30 -9.50
CA THR A 281 22.22 21.85 -9.42
C THR A 281 22.15 20.38 -8.99
N ILE A 282 22.94 19.49 -9.60
CA ILE A 282 23.01 18.08 -9.18
C ILE A 282 23.44 17.96 -7.71
N ALA A 283 24.46 18.72 -7.29
CA ALA A 283 24.93 18.68 -5.91
C ALA A 283 23.85 19.13 -4.91
N ALA A 284 23.06 20.14 -5.26
CA ALA A 284 21.97 20.66 -4.44
C ALA A 284 20.79 19.65 -4.33
N GLU A 285 20.49 18.93 -5.42
CA GLU A 285 19.35 18.00 -5.47
C GLU A 285 19.70 16.57 -5.01
N LEU A 286 20.97 16.19 -4.97
CA LEU A 286 21.41 14.81 -4.77
C LEU A 286 20.85 14.16 -3.49
N GLU A 287 20.93 14.85 -2.36
CA GLU A 287 20.45 14.30 -1.07
C GLU A 287 18.92 14.20 -1.04
N GLU A 288 18.22 15.17 -1.63
CA GLU A 288 16.77 15.13 -1.76
C GLU A 288 16.33 13.93 -2.61
N LYS A 289 16.96 13.73 -3.78
CA LYS A 289 16.65 12.61 -4.67
C LYS A 289 17.00 11.26 -4.07
N LEU A 290 18.10 11.14 -3.34
CA LEU A 290 18.43 9.92 -2.58
C LEU A 290 17.35 9.64 -1.50
N GLY A 291 16.90 10.66 -0.78
CA GLY A 291 15.83 10.55 0.19
C GLY A 291 14.48 10.14 -0.44
N GLU A 292 14.15 10.68 -1.62
CA GLU A 292 12.95 10.29 -2.38
C GLU A 292 13.01 8.81 -2.81
N ILE A 293 14.16 8.35 -3.34
CA ILE A 293 14.40 6.96 -3.73
C ILE A 293 14.21 6.02 -2.52
N GLY A 294 14.73 6.42 -1.34
CA GLY A 294 14.52 5.67 -0.09
C GLY A 294 13.06 5.59 0.32
N LYS A 295 12.33 6.73 0.31
CA LYS A 295 10.89 6.78 0.64
C LYS A 295 10.01 5.99 -0.34
N LYS A 296 10.46 5.81 -1.58
CA LYS A 296 9.82 4.96 -2.59
C LYS A 296 10.10 3.46 -2.39
N ALA A 297 10.80 3.08 -1.31
CA ALA A 297 11.20 1.70 -1.02
C ALA A 297 12.02 1.04 -2.13
N LEU A 298 12.96 1.79 -2.71
CA LEU A 298 13.84 1.32 -3.79
C LEU A 298 15.23 0.93 -3.29
N LEU A 299 15.60 1.25 -2.02
CA LEU A 299 16.91 0.96 -1.44
C LEU A 299 16.89 -0.31 -0.58
N VAL A 300 17.95 -1.11 -0.69
CA VAL A 300 18.22 -2.30 0.14
C VAL A 300 19.25 -2.04 1.23
N ALA A 301 20.07 -0.99 1.09
CA ALA A 301 21.05 -0.53 2.08
C ALA A 301 21.41 0.95 1.88
#